data_a798599d1bba3b73520cb5bff54ac390
#
_entry.id   a798599d1bba3b73520cb5bff54ac390
#
_cell.length_a   1.000
_cell.length_b   1.000
_cell.length_c   1.000
_cell.angle_alpha   90.00
_cell.angle_beta   90.00
_cell.angle_gamma   90.00
#
_symmetry.space_group_name_H-M   'P 1'
#
loop_
_entity.id
_entity.type
_entity.pdbx_description
1 polymer ?
#
loop_
_entity_poly.entity_id
_entity_poly.type
_entity_poly.pdbx_seq_one_letter_code
_entity_poly.pdbx_strand_id
1 'polypeptide(L)'
;MAKKAFKSDLSVKGLENLKKQLLDYKKNTLQQKLNLLSKTLSEKGVVIAQANIAGLDAIFTGELISSIHTRKGSGSKGTAIFYIVADSKHAAFVEFGTGQLGQEGSYPYPFPEGFAWEYNTGKTIFEIEPGQYGWFYPGDDGKWYFTQGMPSRPFMYETSLELMQIVKETALEVFA
;
A
#
# COMPACT_ATOMS: atom_id res chain seq x y z
N MET A 1 -6.30 26.03 -15.95
CA MET A 1 -5.68 27.11 -15.10
C MET A 1 -4.49 27.72 -15.83
N ALA A 2 -4.27 29.07 -15.72
CA ALA A 2 -3.12 29.72 -16.33
C ALA A 2 -1.81 29.26 -15.67
N LYS A 3 -0.84 28.85 -16.48
CA LYS A 3 0.50 28.49 -15.99
C LYS A 3 1.10 29.72 -15.32
N LYS A 4 1.50 29.65 -14.04
CA LYS A 4 2.17 30.72 -13.33
C LYS A 4 3.57 30.93 -13.96
N ALA A 5 3.76 32.02 -14.66
CA ALA A 5 5.05 32.39 -15.24
C ALA A 5 5.82 33.29 -14.28
N PHE A 6 7.08 32.96 -14.00
CA PHE A 6 8.00 33.78 -13.26
C PHE A 6 8.85 34.58 -14.25
N LYS A 7 8.87 35.92 -14.11
CA LYS A 7 9.57 36.82 -15.02
C LYS A 7 10.52 37.73 -14.23
N SER A 8 11.64 38.05 -14.82
CA SER A 8 12.61 39.03 -14.31
C SER A 8 13.21 39.82 -15.46
N ASP A 9 13.57 41.05 -15.21
CA ASP A 9 14.30 41.95 -16.13
C ASP A 9 15.82 41.77 -16.05
N LEU A 10 16.32 40.81 -15.32
CA LEU A 10 17.73 40.53 -15.08
C LEU A 10 18.51 41.63 -14.31
N SER A 11 17.85 42.68 -13.84
CA SER A 11 18.47 43.63 -12.92
C SER A 11 18.67 42.92 -11.54
N VAL A 12 19.59 43.45 -10.73
CA VAL A 12 19.79 42.91 -9.36
C VAL A 12 18.48 42.88 -8.58
N LYS A 13 17.69 43.95 -8.62
CA LYS A 13 16.38 44.03 -7.98
C LYS A 13 15.36 43.03 -8.59
N GLY A 14 15.40 42.86 -9.90
CA GLY A 14 14.54 41.89 -10.60
C GLY A 14 14.88 40.45 -10.22
N LEU A 15 16.16 40.10 -10.11
CA LEU A 15 16.63 38.80 -9.65
C LEU A 15 16.29 38.51 -8.19
N GLU A 16 16.41 39.50 -7.31
CA GLU A 16 15.99 39.37 -5.90
C GLU A 16 14.48 39.12 -5.79
N ASN A 17 13.67 39.85 -6.53
CA ASN A 17 12.23 39.64 -6.61
C ASN A 17 11.87 38.25 -7.13
N LEU A 18 12.54 37.78 -8.19
CA LEU A 18 12.34 36.44 -8.73
C LEU A 18 12.69 35.37 -7.68
N LYS A 19 13.83 35.52 -6.99
CA LYS A 19 14.23 34.63 -5.90
C LYS A 19 13.14 34.56 -4.82
N LYS A 20 12.59 35.70 -4.40
CA LYS A 20 11.51 35.76 -3.40
C LYS A 20 10.26 35.03 -3.88
N GLN A 21 9.84 35.25 -5.14
CA GLN A 21 8.67 34.57 -5.72
C GLN A 21 8.87 33.06 -5.80
N LEU A 22 10.06 32.59 -6.19
CA LEU A 22 10.38 31.16 -6.25
C LEU A 22 10.39 30.49 -4.87
N LEU A 23 10.92 31.18 -3.87
CA LEU A 23 10.90 30.67 -2.48
C LEU A 23 9.49 30.61 -1.92
N ASP A 24 8.65 31.62 -2.19
CA ASP A 24 7.24 31.61 -1.80
C ASP A 24 6.47 30.48 -2.51
N TYR A 25 6.64 30.32 -3.82
CA TYR A 25 6.04 29.22 -4.57
C TYR A 25 6.46 27.87 -4.01
N LYS A 26 7.77 27.66 -3.78
CA LYS A 26 8.30 26.41 -3.21
C LYS A 26 7.67 26.11 -1.84
N LYS A 27 7.58 27.11 -0.96
CA LYS A 27 7.12 26.93 0.42
C LYS A 27 5.60 26.71 0.51
N ASN A 28 4.84 27.50 -0.23
CA ASN A 28 3.39 27.55 -0.08
C ASN A 28 2.66 26.74 -1.14
N THR A 29 2.92 26.97 -2.42
CA THR A 29 2.16 26.35 -3.51
C THR A 29 2.64 24.93 -3.81
N LEU A 30 3.93 24.74 -4.03
CA LEU A 30 4.48 23.44 -4.41
C LEU A 30 4.27 22.40 -3.30
N GLN A 31 4.52 22.80 -2.04
CA GLN A 31 4.33 21.90 -0.90
C GLN A 31 2.87 21.47 -0.73
N GLN A 32 1.92 22.40 -0.90
CA GLN A 32 0.49 22.08 -0.85
C GLN A 32 0.08 21.11 -1.97
N LYS A 33 0.56 21.34 -3.20
CA LYS A 33 0.30 20.46 -4.34
C LYS A 33 0.92 19.07 -4.15
N LEU A 34 2.12 18.97 -3.61
CA LEU A 34 2.74 17.67 -3.28
C LEU A 34 1.95 16.92 -2.19
N ASN A 35 1.49 17.63 -1.17
CA ASN A 35 0.66 17.01 -0.14
C ASN A 35 -0.69 16.56 -0.69
N LEU A 36 -1.29 17.34 -1.60
CA LEU A 36 -2.52 16.95 -2.29
C LEU A 36 -2.29 15.72 -3.18
N LEU A 37 -1.21 15.69 -3.97
CA LEU A 37 -0.86 14.54 -4.79
C LEU A 37 -0.71 13.26 -3.96
N SER A 38 0.04 13.34 -2.86
CA SER A 38 0.25 12.22 -1.96
C SER A 38 -1.07 11.70 -1.36
N LYS A 39 -1.96 12.62 -0.95
CA LYS A 39 -3.29 12.29 -0.46
C LYS A 39 -4.13 11.63 -1.55
N THR A 40 -4.22 12.22 -2.73
CA THR A 40 -5.03 11.70 -3.84
C THR A 40 -4.55 10.31 -4.26
N LEU A 41 -3.23 10.08 -4.34
CA LEU A 41 -2.68 8.76 -4.63
C LEU A 41 -3.03 7.73 -3.57
N SER A 42 -2.99 8.09 -2.27
CA SER A 42 -3.39 7.16 -1.22
C SER A 42 -4.89 6.83 -1.26
N GLU A 43 -5.75 7.79 -1.58
CA GLU A 43 -7.19 7.56 -1.75
C GLU A 43 -7.50 6.65 -2.96
N LYS A 44 -6.86 6.90 -4.11
CA LYS A 44 -6.94 6.00 -5.28
C LYS A 44 -6.42 4.60 -4.93
N GLY A 45 -5.33 4.51 -4.17
CA GLY A 45 -4.75 3.24 -3.75
C GLY A 45 -5.64 2.41 -2.82
N VAL A 46 -6.46 3.03 -1.97
CA VAL A 46 -7.48 2.29 -1.19
C VAL A 46 -8.45 1.58 -2.12
N VAL A 47 -8.95 2.27 -3.15
CA VAL A 47 -9.89 1.69 -4.13
C VAL A 47 -9.24 0.54 -4.91
N ILE A 48 -7.98 0.73 -5.34
CA ILE A 48 -7.23 -0.31 -6.06
C ILE A 48 -7.01 -1.52 -5.15
N ALA A 49 -6.58 -1.33 -3.89
CA ALA A 49 -6.35 -2.43 -2.96
C ALA A 49 -7.64 -3.23 -2.70
N GLN A 50 -8.77 -2.56 -2.55
CA GLN A 50 -10.07 -3.21 -2.40
C GLN A 50 -10.47 -4.01 -3.64
N ALA A 51 -10.19 -3.49 -4.84
CA ALA A 51 -10.41 -4.20 -6.10
C ALA A 51 -9.51 -5.43 -6.23
N ASN A 52 -8.23 -5.32 -5.85
CA ASN A 52 -7.28 -6.42 -5.85
C ASN A 52 -7.67 -7.54 -4.87
N ILE A 53 -8.14 -7.20 -3.66
CA ILE A 53 -8.68 -8.19 -2.72
C ILE A 53 -9.84 -8.95 -3.34
N ALA A 54 -10.75 -8.26 -4.03
CA ALA A 54 -11.89 -8.89 -4.69
C ALA A 54 -11.45 -9.75 -5.89
N GLY A 55 -10.52 -9.25 -6.71
CA GLY A 55 -10.02 -9.94 -7.90
C GLY A 55 -9.19 -11.20 -7.59
N LEU A 56 -8.51 -11.23 -6.44
CA LEU A 56 -7.73 -12.37 -5.97
C LEU A 56 -8.54 -13.40 -5.16
N ASP A 57 -9.86 -13.26 -5.12
CA ASP A 57 -10.76 -14.11 -4.32
C ASP A 57 -10.33 -14.19 -2.83
N ALA A 58 -9.92 -13.04 -2.29
CA ALA A 58 -9.42 -12.92 -0.92
C ALA A 58 -10.51 -12.45 0.07
N ILE A 59 -11.77 -12.45 -0.36
CA ILE A 59 -12.91 -12.05 0.48
C ILE A 59 -13.43 -13.29 1.21
N PHE A 60 -13.24 -13.32 2.54
CA PHE A 60 -13.82 -14.34 3.41
C PHE A 60 -14.97 -13.77 4.24
N THR A 61 -14.71 -12.74 5.05
CA THR A 61 -15.72 -12.12 5.93
C THR A 61 -16.04 -10.67 5.54
N GLY A 62 -15.36 -10.10 4.55
CA GLY A 62 -15.40 -8.68 4.23
C GLY A 62 -14.60 -7.79 5.20
N GLU A 63 -14.06 -8.34 6.30
CA GLU A 63 -13.26 -7.60 7.28
C GLU A 63 -12.00 -7.01 6.63
N LEU A 64 -11.28 -7.79 5.83
CA LEU A 64 -10.06 -7.34 5.16
C LEU A 64 -10.34 -6.14 4.25
N ILE A 65 -11.33 -6.25 3.36
CA ILE A 65 -11.65 -5.18 2.41
C ILE A 65 -12.11 -3.90 3.11
N SER A 66 -12.88 -4.03 4.21
CA SER A 66 -13.34 -2.88 5.00
C SER A 66 -12.23 -2.26 5.86
N SER A 67 -11.15 -2.99 6.15
CA SER A 67 -10.01 -2.51 6.93
C SER A 67 -9.04 -1.62 6.14
N ILE A 68 -9.18 -1.58 4.79
CA ILE A 68 -8.29 -0.79 3.95
C ILE A 68 -8.64 0.69 4.05
N HIS A 69 -7.68 1.49 4.47
CA HIS A 69 -7.86 2.93 4.61
C HIS A 69 -6.55 3.70 4.41
N THR A 70 -6.68 5.04 4.30
CA THR A 70 -5.52 5.92 4.29
C THR A 70 -5.15 6.33 5.71
N ARG A 71 -3.85 6.42 6.02
CA ARG A 71 -3.34 6.99 7.27
C ARG A 71 -2.32 8.07 6.96
N LYS A 72 -2.51 9.25 7.54
CA LYS A 72 -1.55 10.34 7.43
C LYS A 72 -0.42 10.13 8.43
N GLY A 73 0.82 10.20 7.95
CA GLY A 73 2.02 10.23 8.76
C GLY A 73 2.65 11.63 8.83
N SER A 74 3.69 11.73 9.63
CA SER A 74 4.48 12.96 9.77
C SER A 74 5.76 12.84 8.94
N GLY A 75 5.89 13.69 7.93
CA GLY A 75 7.13 13.84 7.16
C GLY A 75 8.00 14.95 7.71
N SER A 76 9.27 15.00 7.32
CA SER A 76 10.18 16.09 7.65
C SER A 76 9.86 17.36 6.85
N LYS A 77 10.14 18.52 7.40
CA LYS A 77 10.04 19.84 6.72
C LYS A 77 8.67 20.18 6.11
N GLY A 78 7.57 19.73 6.75
CA GLY A 78 6.21 20.06 6.30
C GLY A 78 5.68 19.17 5.16
N THR A 79 6.41 18.12 4.78
CA THR A 79 5.94 17.11 3.83
C THR A 79 4.94 16.18 4.52
N ALA A 80 3.76 16.00 3.94
CA ALA A 80 2.82 14.98 4.39
C ALA A 80 3.17 13.63 3.74
N ILE A 81 3.19 12.60 4.56
CA ILE A 81 3.28 11.21 4.10
C ILE A 81 1.89 10.59 4.27
N PHE A 82 1.44 9.86 3.27
CA PHE A 82 0.21 9.10 3.37
C PHE A 82 0.52 7.62 3.13
N TYR A 83 -0.05 6.79 3.97
CA TYR A 83 0.05 5.34 3.90
C TYR A 83 -1.30 4.76 3.45
N ILE A 84 -1.26 3.68 2.71
CA ILE A 84 -2.39 2.78 2.53
C ILE A 84 -2.18 1.65 3.53
N VAL A 85 -3.16 1.41 4.38
CA VAL A 85 -3.04 0.50 5.51
C VAL A 85 -4.15 -0.54 5.45
N ALA A 86 -3.79 -1.78 5.73
CA ALA A 86 -4.70 -2.89 5.93
C ALA A 86 -4.64 -3.28 7.42
N ASP A 87 -5.61 -2.87 8.22
CA ASP A 87 -5.61 -3.08 9.68
C ASP A 87 -6.25 -4.42 10.12
N SER A 88 -6.67 -5.26 9.18
CA SER A 88 -7.15 -6.60 9.50
C SER A 88 -6.01 -7.48 10.04
N LYS A 89 -6.31 -8.25 11.09
CA LYS A 89 -5.39 -9.25 11.65
C LYS A 89 -4.94 -10.31 10.63
N HIS A 90 -5.73 -10.50 9.59
CA HIS A 90 -5.48 -11.49 8.54
C HIS A 90 -4.75 -10.91 7.32
N ALA A 91 -4.56 -9.59 7.26
CA ALA A 91 -3.99 -8.92 6.09
C ALA A 91 -2.64 -9.52 5.66
N ALA A 92 -1.72 -9.69 6.60
CA ALA A 92 -0.40 -10.26 6.31
C ALA A 92 -0.49 -11.74 5.88
N PHE A 93 -1.42 -12.51 6.43
CA PHE A 93 -1.62 -13.91 6.04
C PHE A 93 -2.16 -14.03 4.61
N VAL A 94 -3.04 -13.13 4.22
CA VAL A 94 -3.56 -13.06 2.84
C VAL A 94 -2.47 -12.62 1.87
N GLU A 95 -1.75 -11.56 2.20
CA GLU A 95 -0.66 -11.03 1.36
C GLU A 95 0.41 -12.09 1.11
N PHE A 96 0.93 -12.71 2.16
CA PHE A 96 2.12 -13.58 2.09
C PHE A 96 1.80 -15.08 2.05
N GLY A 97 0.57 -15.48 2.33
CA GLY A 97 0.19 -16.89 2.44
C GLY A 97 0.55 -17.53 3.77
N THR A 98 0.07 -18.73 4.03
CA THR A 98 0.35 -19.51 5.26
C THR A 98 0.45 -21.01 4.97
N GLY A 99 1.16 -21.74 5.84
CA GLY A 99 1.24 -23.19 5.80
C GLY A 99 1.95 -23.76 4.58
N GLN A 100 1.67 -25.01 4.29
CA GLN A 100 2.22 -25.71 3.12
C GLN A 100 1.79 -25.03 1.81
N LEU A 101 0.51 -24.68 1.69
CA LEU A 101 -0.01 -23.99 0.50
C LEU A 101 0.64 -22.61 0.31
N GLY A 102 0.94 -21.89 1.41
CA GLY A 102 1.67 -20.64 1.34
C GLY A 102 3.10 -20.83 0.89
N GLN A 103 3.77 -21.88 1.37
CA GLN A 103 5.14 -22.19 0.98
C GLN A 103 5.27 -22.66 -0.48
N GLU A 104 4.35 -23.49 -0.94
CA GLU A 104 4.30 -24.00 -2.32
C GLU A 104 3.92 -22.91 -3.32
N GLY A 105 2.93 -22.07 -2.97
CA GLY A 105 2.53 -20.87 -3.72
C GLY A 105 3.10 -19.61 -3.09
N SER A 106 4.41 -19.60 -2.77
CA SER A 106 5.07 -18.53 -2.02
C SER A 106 4.89 -17.17 -2.67
N TYR A 107 5.01 -16.13 -1.85
CA TYR A 107 4.96 -14.75 -2.30
C TYR A 107 5.92 -14.51 -3.47
N PRO A 108 5.45 -14.11 -4.65
CA PRO A 108 6.24 -14.18 -5.90
C PRO A 108 7.25 -13.05 -6.05
N TYR A 109 7.31 -12.13 -5.09
CA TYR A 109 8.12 -10.92 -5.16
C TYR A 109 9.18 -10.91 -4.05
N PRO A 110 10.27 -10.13 -4.20
CA PRO A 110 11.24 -9.98 -3.15
C PRO A 110 10.60 -9.32 -1.91
N PHE A 111 10.85 -9.87 -0.75
CA PHE A 111 10.46 -9.23 0.49
C PHE A 111 11.21 -7.91 0.69
N PRO A 112 10.59 -6.93 1.36
CA PRO A 112 11.29 -5.73 1.81
C PRO A 112 12.56 -6.08 2.59
N GLU A 113 13.59 -5.25 2.49
CA GLU A 113 14.83 -5.44 3.22
C GLU A 113 14.58 -5.58 4.73
N GLY A 114 15.15 -6.62 5.32
CA GLY A 114 14.98 -6.93 6.75
C GLY A 114 13.65 -7.59 7.13
N PHE A 115 12.77 -7.89 6.17
CA PHE A 115 11.54 -8.62 6.40
C PHE A 115 11.71 -10.10 6.03
N ALA A 116 11.20 -10.98 6.90
CA ALA A 116 11.08 -12.42 6.64
C ALA A 116 9.67 -12.88 6.99
N TRP A 117 9.16 -13.88 6.28
CA TRP A 117 7.85 -14.44 6.52
C TRP A 117 7.94 -15.95 6.80
N GLU A 118 7.33 -16.36 7.92
CA GLU A 118 7.21 -17.78 8.29
C GLU A 118 5.82 -18.30 7.92
N TYR A 119 5.72 -19.14 6.92
CA TYR A 119 4.44 -19.68 6.46
C TYR A 119 3.69 -20.50 7.53
N ASN A 120 4.39 -21.09 8.48
CA ASN A 120 3.79 -21.88 9.56
C ASN A 120 3.17 -21.04 10.69
N THR A 121 3.46 -19.76 10.76
CA THR A 121 2.85 -18.82 11.72
C THR A 121 2.90 -19.28 13.18
N GLY A 122 3.95 -20.02 13.59
CA GLY A 122 4.12 -20.54 14.95
C GLY A 122 3.15 -21.65 15.36
N LYS A 123 2.47 -22.29 14.40
CA LYS A 123 1.52 -23.38 14.67
C LYS A 123 2.24 -24.73 14.82
N THR A 124 1.67 -25.62 15.63
CA THR A 124 2.08 -27.02 15.66
C THR A 124 1.63 -27.69 14.37
N ILE A 125 2.58 -28.22 13.61
CA ILE A 125 2.33 -28.85 12.31
C ILE A 125 2.14 -30.35 12.51
N PHE A 126 1.11 -30.88 11.90
CA PHE A 126 0.80 -32.30 11.83
C PHE A 126 0.90 -32.78 10.38
N GLU A 127 1.34 -34.02 10.23
CA GLU A 127 1.20 -34.76 8.96
C GLU A 127 0.03 -35.73 9.12
N ILE A 128 -1.04 -35.56 8.35
CA ILE A 128 -2.23 -36.42 8.41
C ILE A 128 -2.20 -37.53 7.37
N GLU A 129 -1.58 -37.26 6.22
CA GLU A 129 -1.27 -38.23 5.16
C GLU A 129 0.14 -37.94 4.63
N PRO A 130 0.82 -38.89 3.99
CA PRO A 130 2.18 -38.65 3.47
C PRO A 130 2.24 -37.40 2.58
N GLY A 131 3.02 -36.39 3.01
CA GLY A 131 3.20 -35.12 2.31
C GLY A 131 2.13 -34.07 2.58
N GLN A 132 1.13 -34.32 3.42
CA GLN A 132 0.10 -33.35 3.81
C GLN A 132 0.37 -32.76 5.17
N TYR A 133 1.04 -31.60 5.21
CA TYR A 133 1.42 -30.88 6.41
C TYR A 133 0.47 -29.72 6.68
N GLY A 134 0.05 -29.57 7.94
CA GLY A 134 -0.85 -28.47 8.32
C GLY A 134 -1.18 -28.47 9.81
N TRP A 135 -2.23 -27.76 10.18
CA TRP A 135 -2.67 -27.66 11.57
C TRP A 135 -4.19 -27.72 11.70
N PHE A 136 -4.64 -27.98 12.92
CA PHE A 136 -6.07 -27.93 13.24
C PHE A 136 -6.44 -26.54 13.78
N TYR A 137 -7.65 -26.07 13.42
CA TYR A 137 -8.23 -24.86 13.95
C TYR A 137 -9.71 -25.14 14.34
N PRO A 138 -10.24 -24.44 15.39
CA PRO A 138 -11.64 -24.56 15.77
C PRO A 138 -12.52 -23.80 14.77
N GLY A 139 -13.57 -24.45 14.27
CA GLY A 139 -14.63 -23.77 13.50
C GLY A 139 -15.67 -23.15 14.40
N ASP A 140 -16.53 -22.30 13.84
CA ASP A 140 -17.63 -21.63 14.54
C ASP A 140 -18.69 -22.61 15.05
N ASP A 141 -18.74 -23.82 14.51
CA ASP A 141 -19.60 -24.93 14.94
C ASP A 141 -18.99 -25.76 16.09
N GLY A 142 -17.84 -25.34 16.62
CA GLY A 142 -17.12 -26.00 17.72
C GLY A 142 -16.36 -27.27 17.30
N LYS A 143 -16.30 -27.60 16.01
CA LYS A 143 -15.49 -28.71 15.52
C LYS A 143 -14.10 -28.25 15.15
N TRP A 144 -13.17 -29.19 15.09
CA TRP A 144 -11.82 -28.98 14.64
C TRP A 144 -11.67 -29.31 13.16
N TYR A 145 -11.09 -28.39 12.41
CA TYR A 145 -10.83 -28.53 10.99
C TYR A 145 -9.35 -28.53 10.73
N PHE A 146 -8.90 -29.41 9.85
CA PHE A 146 -7.53 -29.42 9.36
C PHE A 146 -7.37 -28.43 8.21
N THR A 147 -6.24 -27.73 8.17
CA THR A 147 -5.85 -26.86 7.07
C THR A 147 -4.37 -26.97 6.75
N GLN A 148 -4.05 -26.91 5.46
CA GLN A 148 -2.67 -26.77 4.97
C GLN A 148 -2.26 -25.31 4.79
N GLY A 149 -3.09 -24.38 5.23
CA GLY A 149 -2.89 -22.94 5.08
C GLY A 149 -3.58 -22.36 3.84
N MET A 150 -3.05 -21.27 3.32
CA MET A 150 -3.57 -20.60 2.13
C MET A 150 -2.42 -20.09 1.24
N PRO A 151 -2.59 -20.06 -0.09
CA PRO A 151 -1.61 -19.45 -0.98
C PRO A 151 -1.50 -17.94 -0.74
N SER A 152 -0.37 -17.35 -1.12
CA SER A 152 -0.19 -15.91 -1.18
C SER A 152 -1.16 -15.25 -2.15
N ARG A 153 -1.73 -14.13 -1.74
CA ARG A 153 -2.58 -13.25 -2.55
C ARG A 153 -2.09 -11.81 -2.38
N PRO A 154 -1.07 -11.36 -3.13
CA PRO A 154 -0.29 -10.16 -2.86
C PRO A 154 -1.02 -8.86 -3.26
N PHE A 155 -2.18 -8.58 -2.65
CA PHE A 155 -3.06 -7.46 -2.99
C PHE A 155 -2.41 -6.10 -2.76
N MET A 156 -1.59 -5.93 -1.72
CA MET A 156 -0.89 -4.67 -1.46
C MET A 156 0.27 -4.45 -2.43
N TYR A 157 0.99 -5.51 -2.79
CA TYR A 157 2.05 -5.40 -3.79
C TYR A 157 1.47 -5.03 -5.16
N GLU A 158 0.43 -5.71 -5.62
CA GLU A 158 -0.25 -5.38 -6.88
C GLU A 158 -0.76 -3.94 -6.87
N THR A 159 -1.33 -3.49 -5.74
CA THR A 159 -1.73 -2.09 -5.56
C THR A 159 -0.56 -1.13 -5.76
N SER A 160 0.63 -1.47 -5.28
CA SER A 160 1.82 -0.63 -5.44
C SER A 160 2.24 -0.50 -6.91
N LEU A 161 2.14 -1.58 -7.69
CA LEU A 161 2.44 -1.59 -9.11
C LEU A 161 1.44 -0.73 -9.90
N GLU A 162 0.16 -0.87 -9.63
CA GLU A 162 -0.88 -0.06 -10.28
C GLU A 162 -0.76 1.43 -9.94
N LEU A 163 -0.46 1.76 -8.68
CA LEU A 163 -0.20 3.14 -8.28
C LEU A 163 0.97 3.76 -9.05
N MET A 164 2.05 3.02 -9.28
CA MET A 164 3.17 3.51 -10.08
C MET A 164 2.76 3.86 -11.51
N GLN A 165 1.80 3.15 -12.08
CA GLN A 165 1.29 3.43 -13.44
C GLN A 165 0.49 4.74 -13.50
N ILE A 166 -0.31 5.05 -12.48
CA ILE A 166 -1.20 6.22 -12.46
C ILE A 166 -0.58 7.50 -11.86
N VAL A 167 0.62 7.40 -11.29
CA VAL A 167 1.31 8.55 -10.64
C VAL A 167 1.42 9.76 -11.56
N LYS A 168 1.85 9.54 -12.82
CA LYS A 168 2.05 10.63 -13.78
C LYS A 168 0.75 11.35 -14.11
N GLU A 169 -0.32 10.61 -14.37
CA GLU A 169 -1.64 11.16 -14.68
C GLU A 169 -2.20 11.94 -13.49
N THR A 170 -2.17 11.34 -12.30
CA THR A 170 -2.61 12.00 -11.07
C THR A 170 -1.80 13.26 -10.77
N ALA A 171 -0.49 13.25 -11.04
CA ALA A 171 0.32 14.45 -10.92
C ALA A 171 -0.11 15.55 -11.89
N LEU A 172 -0.41 15.21 -13.16
CA LEU A 172 -0.93 16.18 -14.13
C LEU A 172 -2.26 16.78 -13.67
N GLU A 173 -3.18 16.00 -13.12
CA GLU A 173 -4.46 16.49 -12.55
C GLU A 173 -4.22 17.51 -11.42
N VAL A 174 -3.32 17.20 -10.48
CA VAL A 174 -3.06 18.04 -9.31
C VAL A 174 -2.28 19.31 -9.67
N PHE A 175 -1.38 19.25 -10.65
CA PHE A 175 -0.51 20.37 -11.03
C PHE A 175 -1.06 21.21 -12.19
N ALA A 176 -2.14 20.77 -12.84
CA ALA A 176 -2.86 21.62 -13.80
C ALA A 176 -3.53 22.80 -13.07
#